data_88fd98fe20b96e99979d2b3b1d98bfd2
#
_entry.id   88fd98fe20b96e99979d2b3b1d98bfd2
#
_cell.length_a   1.000
_cell.length_b   1.000
_cell.length_c   1.000
_cell.angle_alpha   90.00
_cell.angle_beta   90.00
_cell.angle_gamma   90.00
#
_symmetry.space_group_name_H-M   'P 1'
#
loop_
_entity.id
_entity.type
_entity.pdbx_description
1 polymer ?
#
loop_
_entity_poly.entity_id
_entity_poly.type
_entity_poly.pdbx_seq_one_letter_code
_entity_poly.pdbx_strand_id
1 'polypeptide(L)'
;HPDHIGMAGWFQTKLDTELISSRTAWMYGRMMILDNQKKWPKEVLDFYKSTGISEEMFSYWLSRGPRNFSDVCYPMPSGYTRIKDGDKIKIGKRKWHVRSGDGHAPEHITLWSLDDDVVIAGDQVLPGISSNIGVYPTEPLADPLTDWIASCEKFKLIAKNEHFVLPGQKLPFLGLPTRL
;
A
#
# COMPACT_ATOMS: atom_id res chain seq x y z
N HIS A 1 2.44 0.29 3.77
CA HIS A 1 2.88 -0.68 4.77
C HIS A 1 4.42 -0.66 4.89
N PRO A 2 5.02 -1.06 6.04
CA PRO A 2 6.46 -0.96 6.28
C PRO A 2 7.32 -1.73 5.28
N ASP A 3 6.86 -2.89 4.84
CA ASP A 3 7.53 -3.76 3.86
C ASP A 3 7.62 -3.12 2.45
N HIS A 4 6.80 -2.13 2.15
CA HIS A 4 6.85 -1.38 0.88
C HIS A 4 7.63 -0.06 1.01
N ILE A 5 7.36 0.74 2.05
CA ILE A 5 7.96 2.08 2.19
C ILE A 5 9.21 2.11 3.05
N GLY A 6 9.46 1.05 3.84
CA GLY A 6 10.47 1.05 4.90
C GLY A 6 11.90 1.34 4.45
N MET A 7 12.22 1.06 3.20
CA MET A 7 13.55 1.29 2.63
C MET A 7 13.65 2.54 1.74
N ALA A 8 12.56 3.31 1.55
CA ALA A 8 12.56 4.46 0.63
C ALA A 8 13.67 5.48 0.94
N GLY A 9 13.80 5.89 2.20
CA GLY A 9 14.85 6.82 2.60
C GLY A 9 16.26 6.21 2.55
N TRP A 10 16.39 4.90 2.78
CA TRP A 10 17.66 4.21 2.62
C TRP A 10 18.14 4.25 1.16
N PHE A 11 17.28 3.93 0.21
CA PHE A 11 17.59 3.99 -1.22
C PHE A 11 18.00 5.41 -1.64
N GLN A 12 17.26 6.43 -1.20
CA GLN A 12 17.64 7.82 -1.49
C GLN A 12 19.02 8.16 -0.91
N THR A 13 19.25 7.81 0.36
CA THR A 13 20.48 8.20 1.06
C THR A 13 21.72 7.46 0.56
N LYS A 14 21.58 6.17 0.21
CA LYS A 14 22.70 5.31 -0.15
C LYS A 14 22.96 5.22 -1.65
N LEU A 15 21.95 5.39 -2.46
CA LEU A 15 22.03 5.18 -3.91
C LEU A 15 21.67 6.44 -4.71
N ASP A 16 21.43 7.56 -4.02
CA ASP A 16 21.02 8.83 -4.64
C ASP A 16 19.82 8.65 -5.60
N THR A 17 18.85 7.84 -5.18
CA THR A 17 17.66 7.56 -5.97
C THR A 17 16.54 8.53 -5.64
N GLU A 18 15.74 8.89 -6.64
CA GLU A 18 14.54 9.68 -6.47
C GLU A 18 13.40 8.82 -5.92
N LEU A 19 12.61 9.38 -4.99
CA LEU A 19 11.34 8.79 -4.60
C LEU A 19 10.22 9.31 -5.50
N ILE A 20 9.56 8.40 -6.21
CA ILE A 20 8.37 8.68 -7.00
C ILE A 20 7.17 8.03 -6.30
N SER A 21 6.10 8.79 -6.05
CA SER A 21 4.96 8.31 -5.27
C SER A 21 3.67 9.04 -5.66
N SER A 22 2.52 8.47 -5.31
CA SER A 22 1.28 9.23 -5.25
C SER A 22 1.29 10.19 -4.06
N ARG A 23 0.42 11.22 -4.10
CA ARG A 23 0.37 12.23 -3.03
C ARG A 23 -0.05 11.62 -1.72
N THR A 24 -1.15 10.90 -1.71
CA THR A 24 -1.73 10.34 -0.49
C THR A 24 -0.84 9.26 0.10
N ALA A 25 -0.25 8.37 -0.72
CA ALA A 25 0.67 7.36 -0.22
C ALA A 25 1.93 7.96 0.44
N TRP A 26 2.50 9.03 -0.15
CA TRP A 26 3.64 9.70 0.46
C TRP A 26 3.26 10.40 1.78
N MET A 27 2.14 11.16 1.79
CA MET A 27 1.68 11.86 2.99
C MET A 27 1.36 10.88 4.12
N TYR A 28 0.64 9.80 3.81
CA TYR A 28 0.25 8.78 4.77
C TYR A 28 1.47 8.04 5.33
N GLY A 29 2.37 7.59 4.45
CA GLY A 29 3.60 6.92 4.87
C GLY A 29 4.49 7.81 5.73
N ARG A 30 4.64 9.09 5.36
CA ARG A 30 5.42 10.05 6.13
C ARG A 30 4.77 10.34 7.48
N MET A 31 3.45 10.51 7.54
CA MET A 31 2.71 10.67 8.79
C MET A 31 2.95 9.48 9.72
N MET A 32 2.78 8.25 9.23
CA MET A 32 2.96 7.04 10.02
C MET A 32 4.38 6.88 10.58
N ILE A 33 5.41 7.30 9.84
CA ILE A 33 6.80 7.23 10.31
C ILE A 33 7.12 8.34 11.32
N LEU A 34 6.49 9.51 11.19
CA LEU A 34 6.70 10.63 12.10
C LEU A 34 5.84 10.55 13.37
N ASP A 35 4.70 9.89 13.29
CA ASP A 35 3.81 9.68 14.44
C ASP A 35 4.37 8.60 15.36
N ASN A 36 5.16 9.03 16.34
CA ASN A 36 5.85 8.16 17.27
C ASN A 36 5.19 8.24 18.66
N GLN A 37 4.43 7.23 19.00
CA GLN A 37 3.65 7.15 20.23
C GLN A 37 4.39 6.36 21.31
N LYS A 38 4.54 6.95 22.50
CA LYS A 38 5.10 6.25 23.69
C LYS A 38 4.03 5.48 24.48
N LYS A 39 2.78 5.87 24.33
CA LYS A 39 1.61 5.24 24.94
C LYS A 39 0.49 5.17 23.94
N TRP A 40 -0.39 4.21 24.09
CA TRP A 40 -1.57 4.09 23.26
C TRP A 40 -2.46 5.34 23.40
N PRO A 41 -2.78 6.05 22.30
CA PRO A 41 -3.78 7.11 22.30
C PRO A 41 -5.16 6.56 22.71
N LYS A 42 -5.94 7.39 23.40
CA LYS A 42 -7.27 6.97 23.89
C LYS A 42 -8.19 6.55 22.74
N GLU A 43 -8.21 7.31 21.68
CA GLU A 43 -9.01 7.05 20.48
C GLU A 43 -8.68 5.72 19.81
N VAL A 44 -7.41 5.32 19.82
CA VAL A 44 -6.96 4.01 19.32
C VAL A 44 -7.49 2.88 20.21
N LEU A 45 -7.43 3.06 21.54
CA LEU A 45 -7.97 2.09 22.49
C LEU A 45 -9.48 1.94 22.35
N ASP A 46 -10.19 3.06 22.23
CA ASP A 46 -11.65 3.08 22.07
C ASP A 46 -12.07 2.39 20.76
N PHE A 47 -11.34 2.66 19.67
CA PHE A 47 -11.56 1.98 18.40
C PHE A 47 -11.45 0.46 18.53
N TYR A 48 -10.32 -0.06 19.04
CA TYR A 48 -10.14 -1.52 19.15
C TYR A 48 -11.11 -2.17 20.12
N LYS A 49 -11.53 -1.50 21.19
CA LYS A 49 -12.60 -2.01 22.05
C LYS A 49 -13.94 -2.15 21.32
N SER A 50 -14.24 -1.21 20.42
CA SER A 50 -15.49 -1.25 19.64
C SER A 50 -15.53 -2.37 18.60
N THR A 51 -14.39 -2.95 18.23
CA THR A 51 -14.32 -4.06 17.27
C THR A 51 -14.74 -5.42 17.82
N GLY A 52 -15.02 -5.51 19.12
CA GLY A 52 -15.37 -6.79 19.77
C GLY A 52 -14.17 -7.68 20.08
N ILE A 53 -12.95 -7.12 20.11
CA ILE A 53 -11.74 -7.86 20.52
C ILE A 53 -11.93 -8.44 21.93
N SER A 54 -11.48 -9.69 22.17
CA SER A 54 -11.58 -10.30 23.52
C SER A 54 -10.71 -9.56 24.54
N GLU A 55 -11.13 -9.56 25.81
CA GLU A 55 -10.40 -8.97 26.94
C GLU A 55 -8.96 -9.51 27.03
N GLU A 56 -8.77 -10.79 26.80
CA GLU A 56 -7.46 -11.45 26.81
C GLU A 56 -6.56 -10.92 25.71
N MET A 57 -7.07 -10.89 24.47
CA MET A 57 -6.33 -10.40 23.31
C MET A 57 -6.03 -8.91 23.43
N PHE A 58 -6.98 -8.13 23.92
CA PHE A 58 -6.80 -6.70 24.14
C PHE A 58 -5.73 -6.43 25.20
N SER A 59 -5.75 -7.16 26.34
CA SER A 59 -4.75 -7.06 27.40
C SER A 59 -3.35 -7.47 26.92
N TYR A 60 -3.25 -8.55 26.14
CA TYR A 60 -2.00 -8.94 25.51
C TYR A 60 -1.46 -7.85 24.58
N TRP A 61 -2.31 -7.29 23.73
CA TRP A 61 -1.91 -6.22 22.81
C TRP A 61 -1.45 -4.95 23.57
N LEU A 62 -2.17 -4.55 24.64
CA LEU A 62 -1.78 -3.43 25.48
C LEU A 62 -0.40 -3.60 26.12
N SER A 63 -0.09 -4.81 26.58
CA SER A 63 1.20 -5.11 27.20
C SER A 63 2.41 -4.92 26.27
N ARG A 64 2.19 -4.95 24.96
CA ARG A 64 3.24 -4.76 23.94
C ARG A 64 3.56 -3.29 23.67
N GLY A 65 2.68 -2.37 24.08
CA GLY A 65 2.79 -0.95 23.75
C GLY A 65 2.55 -0.64 22.26
N PRO A 66 2.53 0.65 21.89
CA PRO A 66 2.38 1.07 20.50
C PRO A 66 3.51 0.54 19.62
N ARG A 67 3.15 0.12 18.41
CA ARG A 67 4.13 -0.22 17.37
C ARG A 67 4.23 0.96 16.41
N ASN A 68 5.37 1.62 16.42
CA ASN A 68 5.62 2.76 15.56
C ASN A 68 6.27 2.31 14.26
N PHE A 69 5.91 2.95 13.16
CA PHE A 69 6.58 2.70 11.87
C PHE A 69 8.06 3.09 11.92
N SER A 70 8.42 4.10 12.73
CA SER A 70 9.82 4.50 12.97
C SER A 70 10.69 3.39 13.52
N ASP A 71 10.12 2.34 14.15
CA ASP A 71 10.88 1.23 14.72
C ASP A 71 11.35 0.24 13.64
N VAL A 72 10.69 0.24 12.48
CA VAL A 72 10.91 -0.75 11.40
C VAL A 72 11.13 -0.14 10.02
N CYS A 73 11.03 1.19 9.89
CA CYS A 73 11.23 1.91 8.64
C CYS A 73 12.42 2.86 8.75
N TYR A 74 13.15 2.99 7.66
CA TYR A 74 14.12 4.08 7.51
C TYR A 74 13.39 5.43 7.40
N PRO A 75 13.97 6.54 7.90
CA PRO A 75 13.35 7.85 7.75
C PRO A 75 12.95 8.14 6.30
N MET A 76 11.69 8.43 6.08
CA MET A 76 11.17 8.66 4.73
C MET A 76 11.69 9.98 4.15
N PRO A 77 11.99 10.05 2.83
CA PRO A 77 12.39 11.28 2.16
C PRO A 77 11.45 12.45 2.44
N SER A 78 12.01 13.65 2.65
CA SER A 78 11.24 14.86 2.90
C SER A 78 10.50 15.39 1.66
N GLY A 79 10.94 14.98 0.46
CA GLY A 79 10.35 15.31 -0.83
C GLY A 79 10.15 14.07 -1.70
N TYR A 80 9.35 14.22 -2.75
CA TYR A 80 9.08 13.17 -3.74
C TYR A 80 8.64 13.77 -5.06
N THR A 81 8.80 13.04 -6.15
CA THR A 81 8.19 13.36 -7.43
C THR A 81 6.81 12.73 -7.50
N ARG A 82 5.80 13.55 -7.71
CA ARG A 82 4.41 13.09 -7.75
C ARG A 82 4.07 12.40 -9.06
N ILE A 83 3.43 11.23 -8.95
CA ILE A 83 2.67 10.58 -10.02
C ILE A 83 1.23 10.37 -9.61
N LYS A 84 0.34 10.18 -10.59
CA LYS A 84 -1.10 9.95 -10.38
C LYS A 84 -1.66 8.99 -11.42
N ASP A 85 -2.87 8.54 -11.19
CA ASP A 85 -3.61 7.71 -12.16
C ASP A 85 -3.64 8.36 -13.55
N GLY A 86 -3.37 7.57 -14.58
CA GLY A 86 -3.32 8.01 -15.97
C GLY A 86 -1.97 8.56 -16.46
N ASP A 87 -1.04 8.84 -15.57
CA ASP A 87 0.30 9.30 -15.97
C ASP A 87 1.05 8.21 -16.74
N LYS A 88 2.01 8.64 -17.56
CA LYS A 88 2.95 7.74 -18.23
C LYS A 88 4.36 8.07 -17.76
N ILE A 89 5.07 7.06 -17.30
CA ILE A 89 6.45 7.22 -16.83
C ILE A 89 7.38 6.26 -17.59
N LYS A 90 8.67 6.57 -17.55
CA LYS A 90 9.72 5.72 -18.11
C LYS A 90 10.63 5.25 -16.99
N ILE A 91 10.79 3.92 -16.88
CA ILE A 91 11.73 3.30 -15.94
C ILE A 91 12.70 2.46 -16.78
N GLY A 92 13.96 2.86 -16.79
CA GLY A 92 14.95 2.27 -17.68
C GLY A 92 14.56 2.46 -19.15
N LYS A 93 14.42 1.36 -19.89
CA LYS A 93 14.00 1.39 -21.30
C LYS A 93 12.49 1.23 -21.50
N ARG A 94 11.75 0.79 -20.46
CA ARG A 94 10.32 0.45 -20.53
C ARG A 94 9.44 1.65 -20.17
N LYS A 95 8.34 1.79 -20.91
CA LYS A 95 7.30 2.80 -20.64
C LYS A 95 6.17 2.15 -19.85
N TRP A 96 5.64 2.87 -18.89
CA TRP A 96 4.60 2.40 -18.00
C TRP A 96 3.42 3.36 -17.95
N HIS A 97 2.22 2.80 -17.96
CA HIS A 97 1.01 3.51 -17.63
C HIS A 97 0.75 3.34 -16.13
N VAL A 98 0.64 4.45 -15.43
CA VAL A 98 0.33 4.48 -13.98
C VAL A 98 -1.16 4.28 -13.80
N ARG A 99 -1.53 3.32 -12.97
CA ARG A 99 -2.89 3.09 -12.51
C ARG A 99 -2.92 3.04 -11.00
N SER A 100 -3.82 3.79 -10.38
CA SER A 100 -4.01 3.71 -8.93
C SER A 100 -5.18 2.83 -8.56
N GLY A 101 -5.06 2.14 -7.44
CA GLY A 101 -6.15 1.47 -6.74
C GLY A 101 -6.21 1.94 -5.31
N ASP A 102 -7.33 1.68 -4.65
CA ASP A 102 -7.60 2.01 -3.25
C ASP A 102 -8.05 0.75 -2.49
N GLY A 103 -8.33 0.90 -1.22
CA GLY A 103 -8.82 -0.15 -0.34
C GLY A 103 -7.73 -0.89 0.42
N HIS A 104 -6.66 -1.35 -0.24
CA HIS A 104 -5.50 -1.91 0.45
C HIS A 104 -4.60 -0.82 1.04
N ALA A 105 -4.29 0.18 0.24
CA ALA A 105 -3.57 1.37 0.65
C ALA A 105 -4.04 2.56 -0.21
N PRO A 106 -4.05 3.79 0.33
CA PRO A 106 -4.58 4.95 -0.37
C PRO A 106 -3.73 5.31 -1.59
N GLU A 107 -4.38 5.56 -2.74
CA GLU A 107 -3.73 5.83 -4.02
C GLU A 107 -2.58 4.84 -4.34
N HIS A 108 -2.81 3.53 -4.09
CA HIS A 108 -1.81 2.50 -4.37
C HIS A 108 -1.47 2.46 -5.86
N ILE A 109 -0.22 2.75 -6.20
CA ILE A 109 0.23 2.78 -7.59
C ILE A 109 0.51 1.37 -8.10
N THR A 110 -0.07 1.05 -9.25
CA THR A 110 0.29 -0.10 -10.09
C THR A 110 0.86 0.39 -11.42
N LEU A 111 1.79 -0.37 -12.00
CA LEU A 111 2.45 0.00 -13.24
C LEU A 111 2.13 -1.02 -14.33
N TRP A 112 1.56 -0.54 -15.44
CA TRP A 112 1.14 -1.35 -16.58
C TRP A 112 2.04 -1.04 -17.77
N SER A 113 2.80 -2.01 -18.22
CA SER A 113 3.72 -1.81 -19.34
C SER A 113 2.97 -1.39 -20.62
N LEU A 114 3.56 -0.44 -21.35
CA LEU A 114 3.09 -0.02 -22.67
C LEU A 114 3.84 -0.73 -23.80
N ASP A 115 4.89 -1.47 -23.46
CA ASP A 115 5.77 -2.11 -24.44
C ASP A 115 5.51 -3.63 -24.52
N ASP A 116 4.90 -4.21 -23.47
CA ASP A 116 4.58 -5.63 -23.35
C ASP A 116 3.45 -5.87 -22.34
N ASP A 117 3.10 -7.12 -22.05
CA ASP A 117 2.00 -7.48 -21.16
C ASP A 117 2.46 -7.65 -19.67
N VAL A 118 3.44 -6.87 -19.20
CA VAL A 118 3.89 -6.91 -17.79
C VAL A 118 3.12 -5.90 -16.94
N VAL A 119 2.68 -6.34 -15.76
CA VAL A 119 2.02 -5.50 -14.75
C VAL A 119 2.75 -5.64 -13.41
N ILE A 120 3.14 -4.52 -12.79
CA ILE A 120 3.61 -4.48 -11.40
C ILE A 120 2.43 -4.06 -10.55
N ALA A 121 1.87 -4.99 -9.78
CA ALA A 121 0.62 -4.81 -9.06
C ALA A 121 0.81 -4.44 -7.58
N GLY A 122 2.01 -4.60 -7.02
CA GLY A 122 2.21 -4.49 -5.58
C GLY A 122 1.24 -5.38 -4.81
N ASP A 123 0.69 -4.89 -3.72
CA ASP A 123 -0.32 -5.61 -2.94
C ASP A 123 -1.76 -5.29 -3.34
N GLN A 124 -1.97 -4.51 -4.39
CA GLN A 124 -3.32 -4.23 -4.88
C GLN A 124 -3.99 -5.48 -5.47
N VAL A 125 -3.21 -6.35 -6.11
CA VAL A 125 -3.68 -7.64 -6.64
C VAL A 125 -2.66 -8.74 -6.34
N LEU A 126 -3.08 -9.73 -5.56
CA LEU A 126 -2.24 -10.85 -5.10
C LEU A 126 -2.77 -12.20 -5.60
N PRO A 127 -1.91 -13.15 -6.00
CA PRO A 127 -2.36 -14.48 -6.40
C PRO A 127 -2.67 -15.36 -5.18
N GLY A 128 -3.82 -16.03 -5.18
CA GLY A 128 -4.16 -17.07 -4.20
C GLY A 128 -4.46 -16.58 -2.76
N ILE A 129 -4.25 -15.29 -2.46
CA ILE A 129 -4.64 -14.63 -1.21
C ILE A 129 -5.32 -13.31 -1.53
N SER A 130 -6.17 -12.83 -0.64
CA SER A 130 -6.69 -11.45 -0.73
C SER A 130 -5.66 -10.45 -0.24
N SER A 131 -5.72 -9.23 -0.76
CA SER A 131 -5.05 -8.09 -0.15
C SER A 131 -5.60 -7.84 1.25
N ASN A 132 -4.78 -7.29 2.14
CA ASN A 132 -5.26 -6.86 3.45
C ASN A 132 -6.15 -5.61 3.28
N ILE A 133 -7.42 -5.74 3.63
CA ILE A 133 -8.42 -4.67 3.55
C ILE A 133 -8.85 -4.36 4.99
N GLY A 134 -8.13 -3.44 5.64
CA GLY A 134 -8.32 -3.14 7.05
C GLY A 134 -8.91 -1.76 7.30
N VAL A 135 -9.84 -1.65 8.26
CA VAL A 135 -10.24 -0.37 8.84
C VAL A 135 -9.31 -0.07 10.02
N TYR A 136 -8.80 1.14 10.08
CA TYR A 136 -7.80 1.54 11.07
C TYR A 136 -8.28 2.71 11.93
N PRO A 137 -7.71 2.91 13.13
CA PRO A 137 -8.09 4.01 14.01
C PRO A 137 -7.92 5.40 13.39
N THR A 138 -7.06 5.53 12.39
CA THR A 138 -6.84 6.78 11.64
C THR A 138 -8.06 7.21 10.82
N GLU A 139 -8.88 6.25 10.40
CA GLU A 139 -10.09 6.50 9.63
C GLU A 139 -11.15 5.44 10.00
N PRO A 140 -11.75 5.56 11.20
CA PRO A 140 -12.57 4.49 11.77
C PRO A 140 -13.90 4.23 11.06
N LEU A 141 -14.33 5.12 10.18
CA LEU A 141 -15.55 5.00 9.38
C LEU A 141 -15.28 4.74 7.89
N ALA A 142 -14.04 4.44 7.52
CA ALA A 142 -13.69 4.10 6.15
C ALA A 142 -14.38 2.80 5.68
N ASP A 143 -14.62 2.73 4.39
CA ASP A 143 -15.11 1.51 3.70
C ASP A 143 -14.08 1.04 2.65
N PRO A 144 -12.92 0.55 3.10
CA PRO A 144 -11.86 0.14 2.19
C PRO A 144 -12.24 -1.07 1.33
N LEU A 145 -13.24 -1.85 1.73
CA LEU A 145 -13.72 -2.97 0.91
C LEU A 145 -14.43 -2.47 -0.35
N THR A 146 -15.31 -1.49 -0.22
CA THR A 146 -15.96 -0.86 -1.39
C THR A 146 -14.94 -0.21 -2.31
N ASP A 147 -13.95 0.49 -1.77
CA ASP A 147 -12.86 1.10 -2.53
C ASP A 147 -12.03 0.07 -3.29
N TRP A 148 -11.74 -1.07 -2.64
CA TRP A 148 -10.98 -2.15 -3.27
C TRP A 148 -11.75 -2.83 -4.38
N ILE A 149 -13.05 -3.10 -4.18
CA ILE A 149 -13.93 -3.67 -5.21
C ILE A 149 -14.00 -2.71 -6.42
N ALA A 150 -14.21 -1.42 -6.19
CA ALA A 150 -14.25 -0.41 -7.26
C ALA A 150 -12.91 -0.37 -8.04
N SER A 151 -11.79 -0.51 -7.34
CA SER A 151 -10.47 -0.59 -7.97
C SER A 151 -10.30 -1.85 -8.83
N CYS A 152 -10.77 -3.00 -8.35
CA CYS A 152 -10.77 -4.24 -9.12
C CYS A 152 -11.64 -4.13 -10.39
N GLU A 153 -12.84 -3.58 -10.28
CA GLU A 153 -13.72 -3.36 -11.43
C GLU A 153 -13.09 -2.43 -12.47
N LYS A 154 -12.43 -1.36 -12.02
CA LYS A 154 -11.66 -0.48 -12.91
C LYS A 154 -10.54 -1.23 -13.64
N PHE A 155 -9.81 -2.10 -12.95
CA PHE A 155 -8.73 -2.88 -13.56
C PHE A 155 -9.23 -3.97 -14.50
N LYS A 156 -10.39 -4.58 -14.25
CA LYS A 156 -11.02 -5.55 -15.16
C LYS A 156 -11.24 -5.02 -16.56
N LEU A 157 -11.50 -3.71 -16.69
CA LEU A 157 -11.72 -3.09 -18.02
C LEU A 157 -10.50 -3.16 -18.94
N ILE A 158 -9.30 -3.34 -18.37
CA ILE A 158 -8.04 -3.34 -19.11
C ILE A 158 -7.22 -4.62 -18.93
N ALA A 159 -7.64 -5.47 -18.01
CA ALA A 159 -6.95 -6.72 -17.70
C ALA A 159 -7.06 -7.72 -18.85
N LYS A 160 -5.97 -8.45 -19.12
CA LYS A 160 -5.88 -9.52 -20.12
C LYS A 160 -5.34 -10.80 -19.47
N ASN A 161 -5.65 -11.96 -20.03
CA ASN A 161 -5.13 -13.24 -19.56
C ASN A 161 -3.60 -13.34 -19.75
N GLU A 162 -3.07 -12.67 -20.77
CA GLU A 162 -1.66 -12.63 -21.12
C GLU A 162 -0.83 -11.74 -20.19
N HIS A 163 -1.47 -10.89 -19.38
CA HIS A 163 -0.75 -10.06 -18.45
C HIS A 163 0.06 -10.91 -17.47
N PHE A 164 1.38 -10.76 -17.51
CA PHE A 164 2.30 -11.32 -16.52
C PHE A 164 2.42 -10.37 -15.33
N VAL A 165 1.78 -10.75 -14.24
CA VAL A 165 1.64 -9.90 -13.06
C VAL A 165 2.75 -10.17 -12.06
N LEU A 166 3.42 -9.10 -11.64
CA LEU A 166 4.42 -9.06 -10.58
C LEU A 166 3.75 -8.51 -9.31
N PRO A 167 3.28 -9.36 -8.39
CA PRO A 167 2.69 -8.94 -7.14
C PRO A 167 3.76 -8.54 -6.12
N GLY A 168 3.37 -7.81 -5.06
CA GLY A 168 4.26 -7.51 -3.95
C GLY A 168 4.55 -8.73 -3.08
N GLN A 169 3.67 -9.74 -3.12
CA GLN A 169 3.80 -10.98 -2.36
C GLN A 169 3.41 -12.20 -3.21
N LYS A 170 3.98 -13.36 -2.87
CA LYS A 170 3.82 -14.62 -3.63
C LYS A 170 4.56 -14.58 -4.96
N LEU A 171 4.28 -15.56 -5.82
CA LEU A 171 4.94 -15.70 -7.13
C LEU A 171 4.20 -14.89 -8.21
N PRO A 172 4.91 -14.45 -9.26
CA PRO A 172 4.29 -13.90 -10.46
C PRO A 172 3.26 -14.87 -11.06
N PHE A 173 2.23 -14.32 -11.72
CA PHE A 173 1.13 -15.13 -12.25
C PHE A 173 0.56 -14.57 -13.56
N LEU A 174 -0.23 -15.40 -14.23
CA LEU A 174 -1.06 -15.07 -15.41
C LEU A 174 -2.54 -15.17 -15.05
N GLY A 175 -3.42 -14.73 -15.96
CA GLY A 175 -4.86 -14.82 -15.76
C GLY A 175 -5.42 -13.71 -14.85
N LEU A 176 -4.90 -12.51 -14.98
CA LEU A 176 -5.30 -11.34 -14.20
C LEU A 176 -6.82 -11.11 -14.14
N PRO A 177 -7.63 -11.25 -15.23
CA PRO A 177 -9.07 -11.05 -15.16
C PRO A 177 -9.79 -11.96 -14.18
N THR A 178 -9.32 -13.19 -14.02
CA THR A 178 -9.90 -14.17 -13.09
C THR A 178 -9.57 -13.84 -11.63
N ARG A 179 -8.53 -13.05 -11.41
CA ARG A 179 -8.06 -12.69 -10.07
C ARG A 179 -8.69 -11.38 -9.56
N LEU A 180 -9.19 -10.55 -10.43
CA LEU A 180 -9.93 -9.32 -10.14
C LEU A 180 -11.43 -9.63 -9.96
#